data_7ddea768eb136a57ea231cb28c66b758
#
_entry.id   7ddea768eb136a57ea231cb28c66b758
#
_cell.length_a   1.000
_cell.length_b   1.000
_cell.length_c   1.000
_cell.angle_alpha   90.00
_cell.angle_beta   90.00
_cell.angle_gamma   90.00
#
_symmetry.space_group_name_H-M   'P 1'
#
loop_
_entity.id
_entity.type
_entity.pdbx_description
1 polymer ?
#
loop_
_entity_poly.entity_id
_entity_poly.type
_entity_poly.pdbx_seq_one_letter_code
_entity_poly.pdbx_strand_id
1 'polypeptide(L)' 'MSKSVRLLDFPEGELGEIVDLEDSDIFEHYGAHVGMSIVILHKAMEFLVQIGYNQIHLGQEQMKKIFVKPASL' A
#
# COMPACT_ATOMS: atom_id res chain seq x y z
N MET A 1 -9.25 17.21 -7.26
CA MET A 1 -9.07 16.60 -5.93
C MET A 1 -8.64 15.16 -6.08
N SER A 2 -7.56 14.82 -5.43
CA SER A 2 -7.14 13.43 -5.41
C SER A 2 -7.97 12.67 -4.37
N LYS A 3 -8.46 11.51 -4.74
CA LYS A 3 -9.18 10.64 -3.83
C LYS A 3 -8.24 9.53 -3.39
N SER A 4 -8.16 9.34 -2.08
CA SER A 4 -7.45 8.19 -1.57
C SER A 4 -8.42 7.01 -1.43
N VAL A 5 -7.91 5.82 -1.64
CA VAL A 5 -8.66 4.58 -1.43
C VAL A 5 -7.81 3.66 -0.57
N ARG A 6 -8.45 2.69 0.05
CA ARG A 6 -7.71 1.66 0.77
C ARG A 6 -6.94 0.83 -0.24
N LEU A 7 -5.74 0.40 0.17
CA LEU A 7 -4.90 -0.43 -0.70
C LEU A 7 -5.64 -1.69 -1.15
N LEU A 8 -6.50 -2.23 -0.29
CA LEU A 8 -7.29 -3.41 -0.63
C LEU A 8 -8.12 -3.19 -1.90
N ASP A 9 -8.59 -1.97 -2.13
CA ASP A 9 -9.45 -1.63 -3.27
C ASP A 9 -8.64 -1.08 -4.45
N PHE A 10 -7.33 -1.00 -4.33
CA PHE A 10 -6.48 -0.45 -5.37
C PHE A 10 -6.14 -1.54 -6.39
N PRO A 11 -6.07 -1.21 -7.69
CA PRO A 11 -5.80 -2.23 -8.71
C PRO A 11 -4.44 -2.87 -8.59
N GLU A 12 -4.38 -4.18 -8.82
CA GLU A 12 -3.11 -4.90 -8.91
C GLU A 12 -2.28 -4.36 -10.07
N GLY A 13 -1.00 -4.16 -9.81
CA GLY A 13 -0.05 -3.71 -10.84
C GLY A 13 -0.01 -2.20 -11.05
N GLU A 14 -0.92 -1.45 -10.46
CA GLU A 14 -0.92 0.01 -10.61
C GLU A 14 -0.02 0.65 -9.55
N LEU A 15 0.80 1.59 -9.98
CA LEU A 15 1.68 2.30 -9.07
C LEU A 15 0.88 3.36 -8.30
N GLY A 16 1.01 3.31 -6.98
CA GLY A 16 0.36 4.27 -6.11
C GLY A 16 1.34 4.96 -5.19
N GLU A 17 0.82 5.89 -4.43
CA GLU A 17 1.56 6.60 -3.40
C GLU A 17 0.79 6.48 -2.09
N ILE A 18 1.49 6.14 -1.01
CA ILE A 18 0.88 6.04 0.31
C ILE A 18 0.57 7.45 0.80
N VAL A 19 -0.70 7.70 1.14
CA VAL A 19 -1.13 9.01 1.62
C VAL A 19 -1.49 8.99 3.10
N ASP A 20 -1.82 7.82 3.65
CA ASP A 20 -2.14 7.70 5.06
C ASP A 20 -1.98 6.26 5.50
N LEU A 21 -1.69 6.06 6.78
CA LEU A 21 -1.53 4.74 7.40
C LEU A 21 -2.26 4.76 8.74
N GLU A 22 -3.22 3.84 8.92
CA GLU A 22 -3.70 3.53 10.26
C GLU A 22 -2.60 2.69 10.92
N ASP A 23 -2.42 2.65 12.15
CA ASP A 23 -1.38 1.86 12.83
C ASP A 23 0.02 2.03 12.21
N SER A 24 0.44 3.30 12.09
CA SER A 24 1.73 3.60 11.45
C SER A 24 2.91 2.89 12.12
N ASP A 25 2.82 2.62 13.42
CA ASP A 25 3.89 1.94 14.14
C ASP A 25 4.16 0.54 13.59
N ILE A 26 3.10 -0.18 13.21
CA ILE A 26 3.22 -1.51 12.64
C ILE A 26 3.89 -1.43 11.27
N PHE A 27 3.46 -0.46 10.46
CA PHE A 27 3.98 -0.33 9.11
C PHE A 27 5.40 0.21 9.07
N GLU A 28 5.83 0.95 10.07
CA GLU A 28 7.22 1.37 10.18
C GLU A 28 8.17 0.16 10.23
N HIS A 29 7.74 -0.92 10.86
CA HIS A 29 8.49 -2.17 10.86
C HIS A 29 8.73 -2.71 9.46
N TYR A 30 7.83 -2.44 8.55
CA TYR A 30 7.94 -2.88 7.15
C TYR A 30 8.59 -1.81 6.27
N GLY A 31 9.02 -0.70 6.86
CA GLY A 31 9.59 0.40 6.10
C GLY A 31 8.58 1.22 5.31
N ALA A 32 7.31 1.17 5.70
CA ALA A 32 6.25 1.88 5.00
C ALA A 32 6.02 3.25 5.63
N HIS A 33 6.08 4.29 4.82
CA HIS A 33 5.87 5.66 5.26
C HIS A 33 5.00 6.39 4.24
N VAL A 34 4.27 7.40 4.72
CA VAL A 34 3.51 8.29 3.84
C VAL A 34 4.47 8.92 2.83
N GLY A 35 4.04 8.96 1.58
CA GLY A 35 4.84 9.48 0.48
C GLY A 35 5.58 8.43 -0.33
N MET A 36 5.65 7.21 0.17
CA MET A 36 6.36 6.15 -0.54
C MET A 36 5.52 5.57 -1.67
N SER A 37 6.21 5.09 -2.70
CA SER A 37 5.57 4.36 -3.80
C SER A 37 5.17 2.97 -3.35
N ILE A 38 4.03 2.51 -3.83
CA ILE A 38 3.51 1.20 -3.49
C ILE A 38 2.83 0.59 -4.70
N VAL A 39 3.00 -0.72 -4.87
CA VAL A 39 2.33 -1.45 -5.93
C VAL A 39 1.94 -2.84 -5.41
N ILE A 40 0.74 -3.28 -5.74
CA ILE A 40 0.32 -4.64 -5.42
C ILE A 40 0.82 -5.53 -6.56
N LEU A 41 1.74 -6.43 -6.25
CA LEU A 41 2.32 -7.32 -7.23
C LEU A 41 1.44 -8.53 -7.50
N HIS A 42 0.77 -9.02 -6.48
CA HIS A 42 -0.08 -10.21 -6.61
C HIS A 42 -1.16 -10.21 -5.54
N LYS A 43 -2.39 -10.45 -5.96
CA LYS A 43 -3.53 -10.61 -5.05
C LYS A 43 -3.85 -12.08 -4.91
N ALA A 44 -3.77 -12.57 -3.69
CA ALA A 44 -4.09 -13.95 -3.34
C ALA A 44 -4.66 -13.94 -1.92
N MET A 45 -4.59 -15.06 -1.21
CA MET A 45 -4.99 -15.09 0.20
C MET A 45 -4.15 -14.12 1.03
N GLU A 46 -2.86 -14.04 0.71
CA GLU A 46 -2.00 -12.96 1.17
C GLU A 46 -1.62 -12.13 -0.05
N PHE A 47 -1.47 -10.83 0.15
CA PHE A 47 -1.15 -9.91 -0.95
C PHE A 47 0.35 -9.65 -0.95
N LEU A 48 0.97 -9.84 -2.10
CA LEU A 48 2.37 -9.47 -2.27
C LEU A 48 2.41 -8.02 -2.71
N VAL A 49 3.07 -7.19 -1.90
CA VAL A 49 3.09 -5.75 -2.12
C VAL A 49 4.53 -5.28 -2.11
N GLN A 50 4.87 -4.39 -3.03
CA GLN A 50 6.17 -3.74 -3.01
C GLN A 50 5.99 -2.31 -2.51
N ILE A 51 6.71 -1.99 -1.45
CA ILE A 51 6.72 -0.64 -0.86
C ILE A 51 8.16 -0.14 -0.96
N GLY A 52 8.36 0.90 -1.78
CA GLY A 52 9.71 1.33 -2.10
C GLY A 52 10.47 0.20 -2.76
N TYR A 53 11.54 -0.27 -2.13
CA TYR A 53 12.35 -1.37 -2.63
C TYR A 53 12.07 -2.70 -1.94
N ASN A 54 11.14 -2.72 -1.00
CA ASN A 54 10.87 -3.91 -0.19
C ASN A 54 9.61 -4.61 -0.66
N GLN A 55 9.68 -5.94 -0.76
CA GLN A 55 8.50 -6.76 -1.05
C GLN A 55 8.07 -7.44 0.23
N ILE A 56 6.80 -7.29 0.57
CA ILE A 56 6.24 -7.85 1.80
C ILE A 56 4.90 -8.50 1.51
N HIS A 57 4.52 -9.45 2.37
CA HIS A 57 3.21 -10.06 2.31
C HIS A 57 2.32 -9.40 3.36
N LEU A 58 1.14 -8.97 2.93
CA LEU A 58 0.16 -8.37 3.81
C LEU A 58 -1.14 -9.16 3.77
N GLY A 59 -1.74 -9.34 4.92
CA GLY A 59 -3.07 -9.90 5.02
C GLY A 59 -4.12 -8.87 4.69
N GLN A 60 -5.36 -9.32 4.54
CA GLN A 60 -6.48 -8.47 4.16
C GLN A 60 -6.68 -7.33 5.16
N GLU A 61 -6.53 -7.61 6.46
CA GLU A 61 -6.72 -6.59 7.48
C GLU A 61 -5.70 -5.47 7.37
N GLN A 62 -4.46 -5.82 7.04
CA GLN A 62 -3.41 -4.83 6.88
C GLN A 62 -3.63 -4.00 5.62
N MET A 63 -4.13 -4.63 4.56
CA MET A 63 -4.43 -3.94 3.31
C MET A 63 -5.50 -2.86 3.49
N LYS A 64 -6.39 -3.03 4.47
CA LYS A 64 -7.44 -2.06 4.77
C LYS A 64 -6.91 -0.83 5.50
N LYS A 65 -5.72 -0.91 6.04
CA LYS A 65 -5.15 0.16 6.89
C LYS A 65 -4.22 1.09 6.14
N ILE A 66 -3.95 0.81 4.88
CA ILE A 66 -3.09 1.64 4.04
C ILE A 66 -3.97 2.38 3.05
N PHE A 67 -3.81 3.69 3.00
CA PHE A 67 -4.56 4.54 2.07
C PHE A 67 -3.61 5.07 1.01
N VAL A 68 -4.02 4.94 -0.23
CA VAL A 68 -3.18 5.26 -1.38
C VAL A 68 -3.96 6.10 -2.39
N LYS A 69 -3.21 6.75 -3.27
CA LYS A 69 -3.75 7.42 -4.45
C LYS A 69 -2.90 7.00 -5.64
N PRO A 70 -3.41 7.11 -6.88
CA PRO A 70 -2.57 6.84 -8.04
C PRO A 70 -1.35 7.75 -8.03
N ALA A 71 -0.20 7.21 -8.42
CA ALA A 71 1.01 8.00 -8.49
C ALA A 71 0.89 9.00 -9.62
N SER A 72 1.27 10.26 -9.34
CA SER A 72 1.29 11.30 -10.35
C SER A 72 2.59 11.23 -11.14
N LEU A 73 2.48 11.45 -12.42
CA LEU A 73 3.65 11.52 -13.28
C LEU A 73 3.97 12.97 -13.61
#